data_13b94d2a6e61f44172d5bb79fb93885a
#
_entry.id   13b94d2a6e61f44172d5bb79fb93885a
#
_cell.length_a   1.000
_cell.length_b   1.000
_cell.length_c   1.000
_cell.angle_alpha   90.00
_cell.angle_beta   90.00
_cell.angle_gamma   90.00
#
_symmetry.space_group_name_H-M   'P 1'
#
loop_
_entity.id
_entity.type
_entity.pdbx_description
1 polymer ?
#
loop_
_entity_poly.entity_id
_entity_poly.type
_entity_poly.pdbx_seq_one_letter_code
_entity_poly.pdbx_strand_id
1 'polypeptide(L)'
;MYSSILTGDWQPMKDMITLVSGIEFRTREMVSRLGNSEQEIVALKARNNKLLNEIEELKLSVKQLEYKNKIIKIAKALEGKQETTNAKLKINELLREVDRCIGLLND
;
A
#
# COMPACT_ATOMS: atom_id res chain seq x y z
N MET A 1 63.67 -3.74 -31.67
CA MET A 1 63.85 -2.86 -30.52
C MET A 1 62.87 -1.71 -30.50
N TYR A 2 62.63 -1.03 -31.60
CA TYR A 2 61.68 0.08 -31.69
C TYR A 2 60.21 -0.37 -31.52
N SER A 3 59.83 -1.53 -31.99
CA SER A 3 58.45 -1.98 -31.91
C SER A 3 58.02 -2.37 -30.49
N SER A 4 58.95 -2.79 -29.62
CA SER A 4 58.62 -3.13 -28.23
C SER A 4 58.50 -1.92 -27.34
N ILE A 5 59.19 -0.83 -27.65
CA ILE A 5 59.07 0.44 -26.96
C ILE A 5 57.74 1.13 -27.31
N LEU A 6 57.36 1.10 -28.59
CA LEU A 6 56.11 1.62 -29.07
C LEU A 6 54.89 0.84 -28.55
N THR A 7 54.98 -0.47 -28.48
CA THR A 7 53.91 -1.31 -27.88
C THR A 7 53.84 -1.20 -26.39
N GLY A 8 54.96 -0.97 -25.69
CA GLY A 8 54.97 -0.74 -24.25
C GLY A 8 54.29 0.59 -23.81
N ASP A 9 54.43 1.63 -24.61
CA ASP A 9 53.81 2.93 -24.34
C ASP A 9 52.33 2.95 -24.66
N TRP A 10 51.86 2.13 -25.59
CA TRP A 10 50.44 2.06 -25.97
C TRP A 10 49.59 1.24 -25.00
N GLN A 11 50.13 0.20 -24.36
CA GLN A 11 49.38 -0.67 -23.48
C GLN A 11 48.86 0.00 -22.19
N PRO A 12 49.65 0.84 -21.50
CA PRO A 12 49.10 1.58 -20.33
C PRO A 12 48.01 2.56 -20.72
N MET A 13 48.08 3.20 -21.89
CA MET A 13 47.02 4.08 -22.37
C MET A 13 45.73 3.33 -22.70
N LYS A 14 45.84 2.17 -23.37
CA LYS A 14 44.68 1.31 -23.65
C LYS A 14 44.03 0.82 -22.39
N ASP A 15 44.80 0.42 -21.37
CA ASP A 15 44.29 -0.04 -20.10
C ASP A 15 43.60 1.10 -19.34
N MET A 16 44.13 2.31 -19.38
CA MET A 16 43.49 3.49 -18.81
C MET A 16 42.17 3.83 -19.50
N ILE A 17 42.14 3.80 -20.84
CA ILE A 17 40.92 4.05 -21.61
C ILE A 17 39.86 2.98 -21.28
N THR A 18 40.26 1.73 -21.21
CA THR A 18 39.36 0.64 -20.87
C THR A 18 38.80 0.81 -19.46
N LEU A 19 39.64 1.21 -18.50
CA LEU A 19 39.20 1.47 -17.11
C LEU A 19 38.24 2.63 -17.05
N VAL A 20 38.54 3.74 -17.73
CA VAL A 20 37.67 4.92 -17.77
C VAL A 20 36.35 4.59 -18.42
N SER A 21 36.36 3.86 -19.53
CA SER A 21 35.13 3.39 -20.20
C SER A 21 34.30 2.48 -19.31
N GLY A 22 34.95 1.60 -18.55
CA GLY A 22 34.30 0.73 -17.58
C GLY A 22 33.65 1.51 -16.43
N ILE A 23 34.37 2.53 -15.94
CA ILE A 23 33.85 3.43 -14.89
C ILE A 23 32.65 4.22 -15.40
N GLU A 24 32.73 4.78 -16.60
CA GLU A 24 31.60 5.48 -17.22
C GLU A 24 30.38 4.59 -17.37
N PHE A 25 30.56 3.37 -17.85
CA PHE A 25 29.48 2.40 -18.01
C PHE A 25 28.83 2.07 -16.67
N ARG A 26 29.64 1.80 -15.66
CA ARG A 26 29.15 1.50 -14.31
C ARG A 26 28.43 2.68 -13.68
N THR A 27 28.95 3.89 -13.89
CA THR A 27 28.34 5.11 -13.39
C THR A 27 26.97 5.34 -14.02
N ARG A 28 26.85 5.17 -15.32
CA ARG A 28 25.57 5.27 -16.05
C ARG A 28 24.57 4.21 -15.59
N GLU A 29 25.04 3.00 -15.37
CA GLU A 29 24.23 1.91 -14.85
C GLU A 29 23.72 2.24 -13.45
N MET A 30 24.57 2.74 -12.58
CA MET A 30 24.20 3.16 -11.22
C MET A 30 23.17 4.29 -11.23
N VAL A 31 23.36 5.28 -12.07
CA VAL A 31 22.40 6.39 -12.22
C VAL A 31 21.06 5.89 -12.71
N SER A 32 21.06 4.97 -13.67
CA SER A 32 19.83 4.36 -14.18
C SER A 32 19.12 3.54 -13.08
N ARG A 33 19.86 2.75 -12.33
CA ARG A 33 19.33 1.99 -11.20
C ARG A 33 18.78 2.88 -10.11
N LEU A 34 19.48 3.96 -9.81
CA LEU A 34 19.03 4.93 -8.82
C LEU A 34 17.71 5.58 -9.24
N GLY A 35 17.61 5.99 -10.50
CA GLY A 35 16.36 6.55 -11.05
C GLY A 35 15.20 5.57 -10.97
N ASN A 36 15.44 4.31 -11.32
CA ASN A 36 14.44 3.26 -11.24
C ASN A 36 14.00 3.00 -9.77
N SER A 37 14.97 2.98 -8.86
CA SER A 37 14.70 2.81 -7.42
C SER A 37 13.90 3.97 -6.85
N GLU A 38 14.19 5.19 -7.25
CA GLU A 38 13.43 6.38 -6.84
C GLU A 38 11.98 6.31 -7.31
N GLN A 39 11.77 5.92 -8.56
CA GLN A 39 10.42 5.71 -9.09
C GLN A 39 9.67 4.62 -8.34
N GLU A 40 10.34 3.53 -8.02
CA GLU A 40 9.78 2.42 -7.25
C GLU A 40 9.40 2.86 -5.84
N ILE A 41 10.24 3.66 -5.18
CA ILE A 41 9.95 4.22 -3.86
C ILE A 41 8.69 5.09 -3.90
N VAL A 42 8.58 5.96 -4.89
CA VAL A 42 7.39 6.81 -5.06
C VAL A 42 6.13 5.97 -5.25
N ALA A 43 6.21 4.96 -6.10
CA ALA A 43 5.09 4.05 -6.36
C ALA A 43 4.69 3.27 -5.09
N LEU A 44 5.67 2.78 -4.34
CA LEU A 44 5.43 2.05 -3.10
C LEU A 44 4.83 2.94 -2.01
N LYS A 45 5.28 4.18 -1.90
CA LYS A 45 4.70 5.15 -0.95
C LYS A 45 3.24 5.44 -1.28
N ALA A 46 2.92 5.64 -2.55
CA ALA A 46 1.55 5.87 -2.99
C ALA A 46 0.67 4.65 -2.68
N ARG A 47 1.19 3.45 -2.94
CA ARG A 47 0.48 2.21 -2.66
C ARG A 47 0.27 2.00 -1.16
N ASN A 48 1.27 2.32 -0.34
CA ASN A 48 1.17 2.25 1.12
C ASN A 48 0.07 3.17 1.65
N ASN A 49 0.02 4.41 1.18
CA ASN A 49 -1.02 5.36 1.58
C ASN A 49 -2.42 4.84 1.21
N LYS A 50 -2.56 4.29 0.01
CA LYS A 50 -3.81 3.70 -0.43
C LYS A 50 -4.23 2.52 0.45
N LEU A 51 -3.29 1.64 0.78
CA LEU A 51 -3.54 0.49 1.65
C LEU A 51 -3.90 0.90 3.07
N LEU A 52 -3.27 1.94 3.61
CA LEU A 52 -3.60 2.47 4.93
C LEU A 52 -5.03 3.01 4.97
N ASN A 53 -5.44 3.72 3.93
CA ASN A 53 -6.81 4.22 3.81
C ASN A 53 -7.82 3.06 3.72
N GLU A 54 -7.51 2.04 2.94
CA GLU A 54 -8.35 0.83 2.84
C GLU A 54 -8.47 0.10 4.18
N ILE A 55 -7.37 0.00 4.92
CA ILE A 55 -7.37 -0.60 6.27
C ILE A 55 -8.29 0.18 7.21
N GLU A 56 -8.23 1.50 7.20
CA GLU A 56 -9.11 2.34 8.01
C GLU A 56 -10.58 2.16 7.66
N GLU A 57 -10.90 2.15 6.38
CA GLU A 57 -12.26 1.89 5.90
C GLU A 57 -12.76 0.52 6.32
N LEU A 58 -11.91 -0.51 6.19
CA LEU A 58 -12.25 -1.88 6.61
C LEU A 58 -12.46 -1.97 8.12
N LYS A 59 -11.65 -1.31 8.92
CA LYS A 59 -11.81 -1.25 10.37
C LYS A 59 -13.15 -0.64 10.77
N LEU A 60 -13.54 0.44 10.12
CA LEU A 60 -14.83 1.07 10.35
C LEU A 60 -15.98 0.12 9.98
N SER A 61 -15.87 -0.53 8.82
CA SER A 61 -16.87 -1.51 8.36
C SER A 61 -17.01 -2.68 9.34
N VAL A 62 -15.89 -3.19 9.85
CA VAL A 62 -15.89 -4.27 10.85
C VAL A 62 -16.61 -3.84 12.14
N LYS A 63 -16.30 -2.63 12.65
CA LYS A 63 -16.97 -2.11 13.84
C LYS A 63 -18.48 -1.99 13.65
N GLN A 64 -18.88 -1.50 12.49
CA GLN A 64 -20.30 -1.35 12.15
C GLN A 64 -21.01 -2.71 12.07
N LEU A 65 -20.35 -3.70 11.43
CA LEU A 65 -20.89 -5.05 11.34
C LEU A 65 -20.97 -5.72 12.71
N GLU A 66 -19.97 -5.56 13.56
CA GLU A 66 -19.99 -6.08 14.93
C GLU A 66 -21.15 -5.47 15.73
N TYR A 67 -21.37 -4.18 15.58
CA TYR A 67 -22.47 -3.49 16.23
C TYR A 67 -23.83 -4.00 15.73
N LYS A 68 -23.99 -4.13 14.41
CA LYS A 68 -25.20 -4.72 13.81
C LYS A 68 -25.43 -6.14 14.29
N ASN A 69 -24.38 -6.95 14.36
CA ASN A 69 -24.48 -8.33 14.84
C ASN A 69 -24.92 -8.40 16.29
N LYS A 70 -24.42 -7.51 17.14
CA LYS A 70 -24.89 -7.42 18.54
C LYS A 70 -26.37 -7.11 18.61
N ILE A 71 -26.84 -6.15 17.82
CA ILE A 71 -28.25 -5.78 17.77
C ILE A 71 -29.11 -6.94 17.27
N ILE A 72 -28.65 -7.68 16.25
CA ILE A 72 -29.36 -8.85 15.72
C ILE A 72 -29.43 -9.97 16.76
N LYS A 73 -28.34 -10.20 17.50
CA LYS A 73 -28.33 -11.21 18.60
C LYS A 73 -29.30 -10.84 19.70
N ILE A 74 -29.37 -9.59 20.07
CA ILE A 74 -30.33 -9.08 21.05
C ILE A 74 -31.76 -9.26 20.51
N ALA A 75 -32.01 -8.96 19.25
CA ALA A 75 -33.30 -9.16 18.61
C ALA A 75 -33.73 -10.62 18.63
N LYS A 76 -32.82 -11.53 18.29
CA LYS A 76 -33.08 -12.98 18.30
C LYS A 76 -33.38 -13.49 19.71
N ALA A 77 -32.65 -13.01 20.73
CA ALA A 77 -32.88 -13.34 22.11
C ALA A 77 -34.24 -12.85 22.59
N LEU A 78 -34.70 -11.72 22.07
CA LEU A 78 -36.02 -11.17 22.44
C LEU A 78 -37.18 -11.80 21.69
N GLU A 79 -36.95 -12.45 20.56
CA GLU A 79 -37.98 -13.16 19.77
C GLU A 79 -38.65 -14.31 20.56
N GLY A 80 -37.97 -14.84 21.56
CA GLY A 80 -38.53 -15.90 22.44
C GLY A 80 -39.44 -15.41 23.53
N LYS A 81 -39.67 -14.09 23.67
CA LYS A 81 -40.50 -13.47 24.70
C LYS A 81 -41.66 -12.70 24.09
N GLN A 82 -42.86 -12.82 24.62
CA GLN A 82 -44.09 -12.27 24.03
C GLN A 82 -44.23 -10.75 24.06
N GLU A 83 -43.35 -10.02 24.72
CA GLU A 83 -43.37 -8.54 24.81
C GLU A 83 -42.52 -7.82 23.74
N THR A 84 -42.44 -8.43 22.56
CA THR A 84 -41.36 -8.14 21.65
C THR A 84 -41.68 -7.14 20.54
N THR A 85 -42.92 -6.72 20.35
CA THR A 85 -43.28 -5.84 19.22
C THR A 85 -42.60 -4.48 19.33
N ASN A 86 -42.61 -3.87 20.51
CA ASN A 86 -41.97 -2.58 20.76
C ASN A 86 -40.43 -2.69 20.73
N ALA A 87 -39.89 -3.80 21.25
CA ALA A 87 -38.46 -4.06 21.22
C ALA A 87 -37.95 -4.26 19.77
N LYS A 88 -38.69 -4.99 18.94
CA LYS A 88 -38.39 -5.17 17.52
C LYS A 88 -38.39 -3.87 16.75
N LEU A 89 -39.38 -3.00 16.98
CA LEU A 89 -39.44 -1.67 16.36
C LEU A 89 -38.24 -0.82 16.75
N LYS A 90 -37.86 -0.86 18.03
CA LYS A 90 -36.72 -0.10 18.55
C LYS A 90 -35.39 -0.60 17.95
N ILE A 91 -35.24 -1.90 17.82
CA ILE A 91 -34.06 -2.52 17.19
C ILE A 91 -33.98 -2.17 15.72
N ASN A 92 -35.11 -2.18 14.99
CA ASN A 92 -35.15 -1.78 13.59
C ASN A 92 -34.80 -0.30 13.41
N GLU A 93 -35.23 0.56 14.31
CA GLU A 93 -34.82 1.97 14.33
C GLU A 93 -33.33 2.12 14.53
N LEU A 94 -32.74 1.37 15.47
CA LEU A 94 -31.29 1.39 15.72
C LEU A 94 -30.50 0.90 14.51
N LEU A 95 -30.98 -0.14 13.83
CA LEU A 95 -30.35 -0.63 12.59
C LEU A 95 -30.40 0.44 11.48
N ARG A 96 -31.52 1.15 11.32
CA ARG A 96 -31.63 2.24 10.37
C ARG A 96 -30.69 3.39 10.69
N GLU A 97 -30.53 3.73 11.97
CA GLU A 97 -29.61 4.76 12.42
C GLU A 97 -28.16 4.37 12.13
N VAL A 98 -27.79 3.11 12.35
CA VAL A 98 -26.46 2.61 12.02
C VAL A 98 -26.21 2.70 10.52
N ASP A 99 -27.16 2.32 9.68
CA ASP A 99 -27.07 2.45 8.23
C ASP A 99 -26.94 3.91 7.78
N ARG A 100 -27.67 4.82 8.43
CA ARG A 100 -27.55 6.27 8.17
C ARG A 100 -26.18 6.79 8.54
N CYS A 101 -25.63 6.39 9.68
CA CYS A 101 -24.28 6.76 10.11
C CYS A 101 -23.21 6.25 9.15
N ILE A 102 -23.37 5.02 8.64
CA ILE A 102 -22.48 4.45 7.60
C ILE A 102 -22.53 5.30 6.34
N GLY A 103 -23.72 5.68 5.89
CA GLY A 103 -23.89 6.53 4.72
C GLY A 103 -23.22 7.89 4.87
N LEU A 104 -23.29 8.49 6.06
CA LEU A 104 -22.64 9.78 6.36
C LEU A 104 -21.12 9.68 6.40
N LEU A 105 -20.58 8.53 6.81
CA LEU A 105 -19.13 8.33 6.88
C LEU A 105 -18.51 8.04 5.51
N ASN A 106 -19.30 7.52 4.57
CA ASN A 106 -18.85 7.21 3.23
C ASN A 106 -18.97 8.37 2.23
N ASP A 107 -19.66 9.42 2.62
CA ASP A 107 -19.72 10.67 1.86
C ASP A 107 -18.52 11.57 2.24
#